data_50007aeb90e10aa7aee09ea8638c46d3
#
_entry.id   50007aeb90e10aa7aee09ea8638c46d3
#
_cell.length_a   1.000
_cell.length_b   1.000
_cell.length_c   1.000
_cell.angle_alpha   90.00
_cell.angle_beta   90.00
_cell.angle_gamma   90.00
#
_symmetry.space_group_name_H-M   'P 1'
#
loop_
_entity.id
_entity.type
_entity.pdbx_description
1 polymer ?
#
loop_
_entity_poly.entity_id
_entity_poly.type
_entity_poly.pdbx_seq_one_letter_code
_entity_poly.pdbx_strand_id
1 'polypeptide(L)'
;MSKFDEQIIVVNRDILFNKDKNAFNGFLHKNNFKGKEIFSALSKYEVKRRGDMEDDPSFKQLISYCLLENEKGEILIYERLSGGGEERLHGQSSIGVGGHMNDVVGADSINEVLRVNAQRELEEEVGLSNNKSQNMEYLGFINDDDNDVGKVHMGVVFKITVHSNDVEAKETDT
;
A
#
# COMPACT_ATOMS: atom_id res chain seq x y z
N MET A 1 6.58 -8.23 20.48
CA MET A 1 7.31 -7.17 19.76
C MET A 1 6.32 -6.11 19.29
N SER A 2 6.66 -4.85 19.48
CA SER A 2 5.82 -3.75 19.04
C SER A 2 5.79 -3.68 17.51
N LYS A 3 4.65 -3.19 16.95
CA LYS A 3 4.56 -2.92 15.51
C LYS A 3 5.63 -1.93 15.03
N PHE A 4 6.12 -1.06 15.93
CA PHE A 4 7.16 -0.09 15.59
C PHE A 4 8.53 -0.73 15.37
N ASP A 5 8.71 -1.98 15.77
CA ASP A 5 9.95 -2.73 15.51
C ASP A 5 9.93 -3.47 14.19
N GLU A 6 8.82 -3.43 13.46
CA GLU A 6 8.71 -4.05 12.15
C GLU A 6 9.70 -3.44 11.17
N GLN A 7 10.35 -4.29 10.36
CA GLN A 7 11.25 -3.84 9.30
C GLN A 7 10.44 -3.69 8.02
N ILE A 8 10.36 -2.47 7.52
CA ILE A 8 9.49 -2.13 6.40
C ILE A 8 10.26 -1.56 5.22
N ILE A 9 9.62 -1.61 4.06
CA ILE A 9 10.17 -1.04 2.82
C ILE A 9 9.88 0.45 2.80
N VAL A 10 10.94 1.23 2.56
CA VAL A 10 10.85 2.68 2.39
C VAL A 10 11.69 3.11 1.19
N VAL A 11 11.38 4.27 0.63
CA VAL A 11 12.18 4.86 -0.44
C VAL A 11 12.50 6.29 -0.05
N ASN A 12 13.76 6.66 -0.21
CA ASN A 12 14.19 8.04 0.01
C ASN A 12 13.38 8.97 -0.89
N ARG A 13 12.84 10.05 -0.33
CA ARG A 13 11.95 10.96 -1.06
C ARG A 13 12.62 11.57 -2.29
N ASP A 14 13.88 11.98 -2.17
CA ASP A 14 14.58 12.59 -3.31
C ASP A 14 14.82 11.61 -4.45
N ILE A 15 15.06 10.34 -4.10
CA ILE A 15 15.18 9.28 -5.11
C ILE A 15 13.82 8.99 -5.74
N LEU A 16 12.79 8.86 -4.90
CA LEU A 16 11.45 8.49 -5.34
C LEU A 16 10.86 9.53 -6.29
N PHE A 17 10.98 10.80 -5.95
CA PHE A 17 10.36 11.90 -6.68
C PHE A 17 11.35 12.75 -7.48
N ASN A 18 12.57 12.27 -7.66
CA ASN A 18 13.61 12.97 -8.41
C ASN A 18 13.73 14.43 -7.94
N LYS A 19 14.04 14.60 -6.65
CA LYS A 19 14.17 15.92 -5.99
C LYS A 19 12.90 16.77 -6.21
N ASP A 20 11.75 16.15 -5.91
CA ASP A 20 10.41 16.75 -6.00
C ASP A 20 9.92 17.06 -7.42
N LYS A 21 10.68 16.75 -8.46
CA LYS A 21 10.22 16.96 -9.83
C LYS A 21 9.01 16.10 -10.17
N ASN A 22 8.92 14.91 -9.58
CA ASN A 22 7.82 13.97 -9.81
C ASN A 22 6.83 13.89 -8.65
N ALA A 23 6.97 14.78 -7.65
CA ALA A 23 6.04 14.82 -6.53
C ALA A 23 4.63 15.14 -7.00
N PHE A 24 3.64 14.56 -6.33
CA PHE A 24 2.24 14.72 -6.70
C PHE A 24 1.36 14.54 -5.48
N ASN A 25 0.11 15.00 -5.59
CA ASN A 25 -0.94 14.70 -4.61
C ASN A 25 -2.11 14.06 -5.35
N GLY A 26 -2.79 13.13 -4.69
CA GLY A 26 -3.89 12.38 -5.29
C GLY A 26 -3.40 11.11 -5.95
N PHE A 27 -4.13 10.67 -6.96
CA PHE A 27 -3.81 9.44 -7.70
C PHE A 27 -2.98 9.75 -8.94
N LEU A 28 -1.93 8.96 -9.16
CA LEU A 28 -1.08 9.07 -10.35
C LEU A 28 -1.10 7.74 -11.08
N HIS A 29 -1.67 7.73 -12.29
CA HIS A 29 -1.83 6.52 -13.09
C HIS A 29 -0.47 5.99 -13.55
N LYS A 30 -0.35 4.66 -13.65
CA LYS A 30 0.88 3.98 -14.05
C LYS A 30 1.42 4.40 -15.42
N ASN A 31 0.54 4.83 -16.32
CA ASN A 31 0.92 5.24 -17.67
C ASN A 31 1.34 6.71 -17.76
N ASN A 32 1.18 7.47 -16.70
CA ASN A 32 1.69 8.82 -16.62
C ASN A 32 3.21 8.80 -16.60
N PHE A 33 3.85 9.76 -17.25
CA PHE A 33 5.31 9.85 -17.29
C PHE A 33 5.93 9.82 -15.90
N LYS A 34 5.39 10.64 -14.97
CA LYS A 34 5.88 10.66 -13.59
C LYS A 34 5.67 9.31 -12.90
N GLY A 35 4.54 8.65 -13.17
CA GLY A 35 4.24 7.33 -12.62
C GLY A 35 5.28 6.29 -13.05
N LYS A 36 5.68 6.32 -14.30
CA LYS A 36 6.70 5.41 -14.80
C LYS A 36 8.05 5.65 -14.15
N GLU A 37 8.43 6.91 -13.94
CA GLU A 37 9.68 7.24 -13.28
C GLU A 37 9.67 6.83 -11.81
N ILE A 38 8.57 7.05 -11.12
CA ILE A 38 8.42 6.63 -9.73
C ILE A 38 8.53 5.13 -9.62
N PHE A 39 7.87 4.38 -10.51
CA PHE A 39 7.97 2.92 -10.50
C PHE A 39 9.43 2.46 -10.64
N SER A 40 10.18 3.08 -11.56
CA SER A 40 11.60 2.75 -11.73
C SER A 40 12.41 3.02 -10.47
N ALA A 41 12.06 4.07 -9.73
CA ALA A 41 12.76 4.43 -8.49
C ALA A 41 12.51 3.45 -7.36
N LEU A 42 11.41 2.68 -7.42
CA LEU A 42 11.06 1.73 -6.36
C LEU A 42 12.13 0.64 -6.18
N SER A 43 12.88 0.31 -7.23
CA SER A 43 13.94 -0.70 -7.14
C SER A 43 15.06 -0.28 -6.19
N LYS A 44 15.11 0.99 -5.82
CA LYS A 44 16.11 1.53 -4.89
C LYS A 44 15.61 1.60 -3.46
N TYR A 45 14.59 0.82 -3.12
CA TYR A 45 14.04 0.81 -1.77
C TYR A 45 15.07 0.36 -0.74
N GLU A 46 14.82 0.77 0.50
CA GLU A 46 15.60 0.35 1.66
C GLU A 46 14.67 -0.31 2.67
N VAL A 47 15.25 -1.07 3.59
CA VAL A 47 14.51 -1.68 4.70
C VAL A 47 14.92 -0.95 5.96
N LYS A 48 13.95 -0.39 6.68
CA LYS A 48 14.21 0.36 7.90
C LYS A 48 13.17 0.03 8.97
N ARG A 49 13.52 0.33 10.22
CA ARG A 49 12.60 0.13 11.34
C ARG A 49 11.45 1.12 11.23
N ARG A 50 10.22 0.61 11.30
CA ARG A 50 8.99 1.40 11.12
C ARG A 50 8.93 2.59 12.08
N GLY A 51 9.25 2.38 13.36
CA GLY A 51 9.19 3.45 14.34
C GLY A 51 10.09 4.64 14.02
N ASP A 52 11.23 4.37 13.36
CA ASP A 52 12.15 5.44 12.98
C ASP A 52 11.65 6.26 11.81
N MET A 53 10.69 5.73 11.06
CA MET A 53 10.15 6.37 9.85
C MET A 53 8.88 7.18 10.10
N GLU A 54 8.25 7.02 11.27
CA GLU A 54 6.94 7.64 11.54
C GLU A 54 6.98 9.18 11.47
N ASP A 55 8.09 9.79 11.80
CA ASP A 55 8.24 11.23 11.80
C ASP A 55 9.36 11.73 10.86
N ASP A 56 9.75 10.90 9.90
CA ASP A 56 10.85 11.22 8.98
C ASP A 56 10.35 11.40 7.55
N PRO A 57 10.00 12.64 7.15
CA PRO A 57 9.47 12.89 5.80
C PRO A 57 10.52 12.80 4.68
N SER A 58 11.78 12.55 5.01
CA SER A 58 12.80 12.29 3.98
C SER A 58 12.65 10.89 3.36
N PHE A 59 11.76 10.06 3.92
CA PHE A 59 11.44 8.73 3.39
C PHE A 59 9.94 8.56 3.26
N LYS A 60 9.52 7.79 2.25
CA LYS A 60 8.13 7.34 2.12
C LYS A 60 8.05 5.86 2.44
N GLN A 61 7.19 5.50 3.40
CA GLN A 61 6.87 4.11 3.68
C GLN A 61 5.92 3.64 2.58
N LEU A 62 6.22 2.51 1.95
CA LEU A 62 5.36 1.96 0.89
C LEU A 62 4.23 1.17 1.52
N ILE A 63 3.02 1.44 1.06
CA ILE A 63 1.81 0.79 1.53
C ILE A 63 1.15 0.09 0.35
N SER A 64 0.75 -1.17 0.54
CA SER A 64 -0.14 -1.84 -0.41
C SER A 64 -1.52 -1.24 -0.25
N TYR A 65 -2.16 -0.85 -1.36
CA TYR A 65 -3.49 -0.25 -1.34
C TYR A 65 -4.33 -0.96 -2.39
N CYS A 66 -5.11 -1.94 -1.95
CA CYS A 66 -5.84 -2.83 -2.84
C CYS A 66 -7.32 -2.47 -2.89
N LEU A 67 -7.81 -2.18 -4.10
CA LEU A 67 -9.22 -1.92 -4.35
C LEU A 67 -9.87 -3.24 -4.77
N LEU A 68 -10.88 -3.67 -4.04
CA LEU A 68 -11.58 -4.93 -4.33
C LEU A 68 -12.86 -4.62 -5.10
N GLU A 69 -12.96 -5.15 -6.32
CA GLU A 69 -14.13 -4.99 -7.18
C GLU A 69 -14.78 -6.36 -7.36
N ASN A 70 -16.07 -6.46 -7.09
CA ASN A 70 -16.78 -7.72 -7.22
C ASN A 70 -17.32 -7.93 -8.65
N GLU A 71 -18.02 -9.04 -8.88
CA GLU A 71 -18.56 -9.40 -10.19
C GLU A 71 -19.61 -8.41 -10.71
N LYS A 72 -20.12 -7.54 -9.84
CA LYS A 72 -21.10 -6.51 -10.21
C LYS A 72 -20.48 -5.14 -10.43
N GLY A 73 -19.15 -5.04 -10.31
CA GLY A 73 -18.45 -3.76 -10.42
C GLY A 73 -18.50 -2.91 -9.16
N GLU A 74 -18.93 -3.49 -8.04
CA GLU A 74 -19.01 -2.79 -6.78
C GLU A 74 -17.65 -2.84 -6.05
N ILE A 75 -17.29 -1.74 -5.39
CA ILE A 75 -16.04 -1.63 -4.64
C ILE A 75 -16.31 -1.88 -3.17
N LEU A 76 -15.50 -2.73 -2.53
CA LEU A 76 -15.58 -2.98 -1.10
C LEU A 76 -15.16 -1.74 -0.32
N ILE A 77 -16.00 -1.33 0.62
CA ILE A 77 -15.71 -0.22 1.53
C ILE A 77 -15.69 -0.76 2.96
N TYR A 78 -14.71 -0.35 3.75
CA TYR A 78 -14.68 -0.70 5.16
C TYR A 78 -14.34 0.52 6.00
N GLU A 79 -14.72 0.45 7.29
CA GLU A 79 -14.49 1.53 8.24
C GLU A 79 -13.39 1.15 9.21
N ARG A 80 -12.47 2.08 9.49
CA ARG A 80 -11.40 1.86 10.45
C ARG A 80 -11.93 2.14 11.85
N LEU A 81 -11.83 1.13 12.71
CA LEU A 81 -12.28 1.21 14.10
C LEU A 81 -11.12 1.57 15.02
N SER A 82 -11.41 2.16 16.18
CA SER A 82 -10.38 2.44 17.17
C SER A 82 -9.73 1.14 17.64
N GLY A 83 -8.41 1.16 17.77
CA GLY A 83 -7.63 -0.04 18.08
C GLY A 83 -6.94 -0.64 16.86
N GLY A 84 -7.34 -0.24 15.65
CA GLY A 84 -6.69 -0.69 14.43
C GLY A 84 -5.34 -0.02 14.20
N GLY A 85 -4.68 -0.35 13.09
CA GLY A 85 -3.29 -0.04 12.83
C GLY A 85 -2.81 1.38 13.06
N GLU A 86 -3.31 2.35 12.30
CA GLU A 86 -2.84 3.74 12.35
C GLU A 86 -3.86 4.60 13.08
N GLU A 87 -3.50 5.06 14.29
CA GLU A 87 -4.43 5.84 15.14
C GLU A 87 -5.00 7.07 14.44
N ARG A 88 -4.18 7.72 13.61
CA ARG A 88 -4.62 8.94 12.92
C ARG A 88 -5.74 8.69 11.92
N LEU A 89 -5.98 7.42 11.57
CA LEU A 89 -7.00 7.03 10.60
C LEU A 89 -8.22 6.36 11.24
N HIS A 90 -8.23 6.21 12.56
CA HIS A 90 -9.36 5.57 13.26
C HIS A 90 -10.65 6.34 13.04
N GLY A 91 -11.74 5.62 12.79
CA GLY A 91 -13.06 6.21 12.55
C GLY A 91 -13.29 6.66 11.11
N GLN A 92 -12.30 6.55 10.22
CA GLN A 92 -12.43 6.93 8.82
C GLN A 92 -12.74 5.72 7.95
N SER A 93 -13.60 5.91 6.95
CA SER A 93 -13.89 4.88 5.96
C SER A 93 -12.76 4.81 4.93
N SER A 94 -12.53 3.60 4.39
CA SER A 94 -11.50 3.38 3.37
C SER A 94 -12.01 2.43 2.31
N ILE A 95 -11.66 2.69 1.05
CA ILE A 95 -11.95 1.78 -0.06
C ILE A 95 -10.77 0.87 -0.38
N GLY A 96 -9.61 1.11 0.24
CA GLY A 96 -8.41 0.31 0.00
C GLY A 96 -8.10 -0.61 1.16
N VAL A 97 -7.73 -1.85 0.84
CA VAL A 97 -7.27 -2.85 1.80
C VAL A 97 -5.77 -2.99 1.65
N GLY A 98 -5.04 -2.97 2.76
CA GLY A 98 -3.60 -3.19 2.68
C GLY A 98 -2.87 -2.71 3.91
N GLY A 99 -1.55 -2.65 3.81
CA GLY A 99 -0.69 -2.26 4.91
C GLY A 99 0.74 -2.11 4.45
N HIS A 100 1.63 -1.99 5.41
CA HIS A 100 3.06 -1.80 5.17
C HIS A 100 3.67 -2.99 4.43
N MET A 101 4.68 -2.71 3.61
CA MET A 101 5.38 -3.73 2.85
C MET A 101 6.64 -4.18 3.57
N ASN A 102 6.96 -5.46 3.42
CA ASN A 102 8.18 -6.07 3.93
C ASN A 102 9.01 -6.60 2.76
N ASP A 103 10.33 -6.72 2.98
CA ASP A 103 11.21 -7.28 1.98
C ASP A 103 10.84 -8.73 1.68
N VAL A 104 11.04 -9.15 0.44
CA VAL A 104 10.74 -10.51 -0.01
C VAL A 104 12.05 -11.17 -0.43
N VAL A 105 12.52 -12.08 0.39
CA VAL A 105 13.78 -12.81 0.13
C VAL A 105 13.62 -13.65 -1.13
N GLY A 106 14.55 -13.50 -2.06
CA GLY A 106 14.55 -14.26 -3.30
C GLY A 106 13.70 -13.68 -4.41
N ALA A 107 13.07 -12.52 -4.21
CA ALA A 107 12.30 -11.88 -5.27
C ALA A 107 13.19 -11.44 -6.42
N ASP A 108 12.73 -11.67 -7.65
CA ASP A 108 13.50 -11.36 -8.85
C ASP A 108 13.35 -9.91 -9.31
N SER A 109 12.32 -9.22 -8.84
CA SER A 109 12.02 -7.86 -9.28
C SER A 109 11.19 -7.12 -8.25
N ILE A 110 11.17 -5.80 -8.38
CA ILE A 110 10.29 -4.97 -7.53
C ILE A 110 8.82 -5.32 -7.75
N ASN A 111 8.44 -5.67 -8.97
CA ASN A 111 7.07 -6.06 -9.26
C ASN A 111 6.65 -7.27 -8.42
N GLU A 112 7.52 -8.25 -8.27
CA GLU A 112 7.25 -9.42 -7.42
C GLU A 112 7.12 -9.01 -5.96
N VAL A 113 8.01 -8.15 -5.47
CA VAL A 113 7.94 -7.64 -4.09
C VAL A 113 6.58 -6.98 -3.83
N LEU A 114 6.13 -6.14 -4.74
CA LEU A 114 4.86 -5.43 -4.61
C LEU A 114 3.68 -6.40 -4.58
N ARG A 115 3.68 -7.40 -5.47
CA ARG A 115 2.57 -8.35 -5.58
C ARG A 115 2.50 -9.31 -4.41
N VAL A 116 3.63 -9.78 -3.92
CA VAL A 116 3.67 -10.67 -2.76
C VAL A 116 3.13 -9.95 -1.52
N ASN A 117 3.52 -8.69 -1.33
CA ASN A 117 3.01 -7.91 -0.20
C ASN A 117 1.52 -7.65 -0.31
N ALA A 118 1.02 -7.29 -1.50
CA ALA A 118 -0.41 -7.06 -1.71
C ALA A 118 -1.21 -8.33 -1.44
N GLN A 119 -0.74 -9.48 -1.92
CA GLN A 119 -1.42 -10.75 -1.72
C GLN A 119 -1.46 -11.14 -0.23
N ARG A 120 -0.37 -10.92 0.50
CA ARG A 120 -0.33 -11.19 1.94
C ARG A 120 -1.37 -10.35 2.67
N GLU A 121 -1.45 -9.06 2.34
CA GLU A 121 -2.42 -8.17 2.99
C GLU A 121 -3.87 -8.57 2.69
N LEU A 122 -4.14 -8.99 1.46
CA LEU A 122 -5.47 -9.47 1.10
C LEU A 122 -5.85 -10.71 1.93
N GLU A 123 -4.91 -11.62 2.12
CA GLU A 123 -5.15 -12.83 2.90
C GLU A 123 -5.35 -12.50 4.38
N GLU A 124 -4.52 -11.61 4.94
CA GLU A 124 -4.59 -11.24 6.35
C GLU A 124 -5.83 -10.42 6.70
N GLU A 125 -6.18 -9.46 5.85
CA GLU A 125 -7.24 -8.48 6.15
C GLU A 125 -8.64 -8.97 5.76
N VAL A 126 -8.77 -9.68 4.66
CA VAL A 126 -10.09 -10.08 4.13
C VAL A 126 -10.20 -11.56 3.78
N GLY A 127 -9.20 -12.36 4.10
CA GLY A 127 -9.24 -13.80 3.90
C GLY A 127 -9.13 -14.26 2.45
N LEU A 128 -8.64 -13.41 1.56
CA LEU A 128 -8.57 -13.71 0.13
C LEU A 128 -7.25 -14.39 -0.19
N SER A 129 -7.31 -15.68 -0.54
CA SER A 129 -6.13 -16.46 -0.91
C SER A 129 -5.79 -16.28 -2.40
N ASN A 130 -4.60 -16.77 -2.80
CA ASN A 130 -4.17 -16.75 -4.20
C ASN A 130 -5.17 -17.43 -5.13
N ASN A 131 -5.87 -18.44 -4.66
CA ASN A 131 -6.85 -19.17 -5.46
C ASN A 131 -8.12 -18.37 -5.71
N LYS A 132 -8.41 -17.39 -4.85
CA LYS A 132 -9.62 -16.57 -4.94
C LYS A 132 -9.32 -15.19 -5.52
N SER A 133 -8.08 -14.76 -5.50
CA SER A 133 -7.65 -13.50 -6.09
C SER A 133 -7.45 -13.70 -7.59
N GLN A 134 -8.51 -13.46 -8.36
CA GLN A 134 -8.55 -13.80 -9.79
C GLN A 134 -7.62 -12.94 -10.62
N ASN A 135 -7.68 -11.62 -10.44
CA ASN A 135 -6.88 -10.67 -11.23
C ASN A 135 -6.37 -9.58 -10.31
N MET A 136 -5.06 -9.37 -10.35
CA MET A 136 -4.43 -8.27 -9.62
C MET A 136 -3.79 -7.35 -10.64
N GLU A 137 -4.33 -6.16 -10.79
CA GLU A 137 -3.86 -5.17 -11.75
C GLU A 137 -3.23 -3.99 -11.02
N TYR A 138 -1.95 -3.71 -11.29
CA TYR A 138 -1.28 -2.52 -10.80
C TYR A 138 -1.82 -1.29 -11.54
N LEU A 139 -2.28 -0.28 -10.80
CA LEU A 139 -2.88 0.92 -11.37
C LEU A 139 -2.01 2.17 -11.28
N GLY A 140 -1.20 2.29 -10.25
CA GLY A 140 -0.42 3.50 -10.03
C GLY A 140 -0.17 3.76 -8.56
N PHE A 141 -0.12 5.03 -8.20
CA PHE A 141 0.24 5.46 -6.85
C PHE A 141 -0.75 6.46 -6.30
N ILE A 142 -0.85 6.48 -4.97
CA ILE A 142 -1.62 7.50 -4.27
C ILE A 142 -0.71 8.16 -3.23
N ASN A 143 -0.71 9.48 -3.18
CA ASN A 143 0.15 10.24 -2.28
C ASN A 143 -0.57 11.52 -1.84
N ASP A 144 -0.31 11.93 -0.60
CA ASP A 144 -0.87 13.17 -0.07
C ASP A 144 0.13 13.78 0.91
N ASP A 145 0.84 14.79 0.46
CA ASP A 145 1.86 15.46 1.27
C ASP A 145 1.25 16.52 2.21
N ASP A 146 -0.07 16.70 2.18
CA ASP A 146 -0.73 17.76 2.94
C ASP A 146 -1.17 17.33 4.34
N ASN A 147 -0.99 16.05 4.69
CA ASN A 147 -1.33 15.57 6.04
C ASN A 147 -0.18 14.76 6.63
N ASP A 148 -0.22 14.59 7.95
CA ASP A 148 0.89 13.96 8.68
C ASP A 148 1.11 12.50 8.31
N VAL A 149 0.05 11.77 8.00
CA VAL A 149 0.16 10.37 7.56
C VAL A 149 0.76 10.31 6.16
N GLY A 150 0.21 11.13 5.25
CA GLY A 150 0.65 11.14 3.86
C GLY A 150 2.09 11.56 3.66
N LYS A 151 2.60 12.45 4.52
CA LYS A 151 3.99 12.91 4.39
C LYS A 151 5.00 11.78 4.49
N VAL A 152 4.69 10.72 5.22
CA VAL A 152 5.60 9.60 5.47
C VAL A 152 5.15 8.30 4.80
N HIS A 153 4.08 8.31 4.02
CA HIS A 153 3.54 7.13 3.33
C HIS A 153 3.29 7.40 1.86
N MET A 154 3.35 6.37 1.03
CA MET A 154 2.85 6.40 -0.34
C MET A 154 2.20 5.06 -0.65
N GLY A 155 0.97 5.09 -1.19
CA GLY A 155 0.26 3.86 -1.56
C GLY A 155 0.62 3.40 -2.97
N VAL A 156 0.82 2.09 -3.10
CA VAL A 156 0.91 1.43 -4.41
C VAL A 156 -0.44 0.77 -4.64
N VAL A 157 -1.15 1.23 -5.67
CA VAL A 157 -2.57 0.90 -5.88
C VAL A 157 -2.73 -0.29 -6.80
N PHE A 158 -3.46 -1.30 -6.34
CA PHE A 158 -3.85 -2.48 -7.13
C PHE A 158 -5.37 -2.57 -7.16
N LYS A 159 -5.91 -3.04 -8.28
CA LYS A 159 -7.31 -3.43 -8.39
C LYS A 159 -7.38 -4.95 -8.48
N ILE A 160 -8.20 -5.55 -7.63
CA ILE A 160 -8.38 -7.00 -7.58
C ILE A 160 -9.85 -7.31 -7.85
N THR A 161 -10.10 -8.17 -8.85
CA THR A 161 -11.45 -8.63 -9.16
C THR A 161 -11.72 -9.89 -8.34
N VAL A 162 -12.80 -9.88 -7.57
CA VAL A 162 -13.15 -10.97 -6.65
C VAL A 162 -14.65 -11.30 -6.74
N HIS A 163 -15.00 -12.46 -6.19
CA HIS A 163 -16.42 -12.79 -5.92
C HIS A 163 -16.79 -12.25 -4.55
N SER A 164 -17.98 -11.65 -4.45
CA SER A 164 -18.42 -11.06 -3.18
C SER A 164 -18.49 -12.09 -2.05
N ASN A 165 -18.73 -13.37 -2.36
CA ASN A 165 -18.78 -14.44 -1.35
C ASN A 165 -17.42 -14.85 -0.81
N ASP A 166 -16.34 -14.43 -1.46
CA ASP A 166 -14.97 -14.82 -1.08
C ASP A 166 -14.30 -13.83 -0.14
N VAL A 167 -14.95 -12.72 0.16
CA VAL A 167 -14.36 -11.63 0.94
C VAL A 167 -15.01 -11.54 2.31
N GLU A 168 -14.17 -11.55 3.37
CA GLU A 168 -14.66 -11.37 4.74
C GLU A 168 -13.59 -10.63 5.53
N ALA A 169 -14.01 -9.83 6.52
CA ALA A 169 -13.07 -9.16 7.41
C ALA A 169 -12.42 -10.19 8.35
N LYS A 170 -11.10 -10.21 8.39
CA LYS A 170 -10.32 -11.11 9.25
C LYS A 170 -9.94 -10.46 10.56
N GLU A 171 -9.76 -9.15 10.56
CA GLU A 171 -9.40 -8.42 11.76
C GLU A 171 -10.63 -7.71 12.33
N THR A 172 -10.75 -7.75 13.65
CA THR A 172 -11.90 -7.16 14.34
C THR A 172 -11.97 -5.65 14.20
N ASP A 173 -10.87 -5.02 13.85
CA ASP A 173 -10.75 -3.58 13.70
C ASP A 173 -11.06 -3.08 12.29
N THR A 174 -11.37 -3.98 11.37
CA THR A 174 -11.61 -3.65 9.96
C THR A 174 -13.08 -3.48 9.68
#